data_a10d7473f1a8f566bb0cab74a4ee5ed2
#
_entry.id   a10d7473f1a8f566bb0cab74a4ee5ed2
#
_cell.length_a   1.000
_cell.length_b   1.000
_cell.length_c   1.000
_cell.angle_alpha   90.00
_cell.angle_beta   90.00
_cell.angle_gamma   90.00
#
_symmetry.space_group_name_H-M   'P 1'
#
loop_
_entity.id
_entity.type
_entity.pdbx_description
1 polymer ?
#
loop_
_entity_poly.entity_id
_entity_poly.type
_entity_poly.pdbx_seq_one_letter_code
_entity_poly.pdbx_strand_id
1 'polypeptide(L)'
;IADAIAMGVDLNRNAGSMIVNIGAQSTQFSIITDGKIIIAKKIPIGGRQMNEAICSEIRKRYNLQIGTRTGKRLKIAMGRLNDQRREARKVVGIDGISGLPREEIISGYVVNAGIMNCVNEIAAEMKTFLERIPPQISYHISREGIYLAGGSTKIPYIDNYLASYTGVSFNLSPLYEKATVAGLEKIIRDHELMKWAQPVKQRKL
;
A
#
# COMPACT_ATOMS: atom_id res chain seq x y z
N ILE A 1 -5.15 11.34 -9.16
CA ILE A 1 -6.34 12.20 -9.13
C ILE A 1 -7.57 11.40 -8.72
N ALA A 2 -7.92 10.28 -9.38
CA ALA A 2 -9.11 9.50 -9.06
C ALA A 2 -9.19 9.10 -7.57
N ASP A 3 -8.10 8.61 -6.97
CA ASP A 3 -8.06 8.27 -5.54
C ASP A 3 -8.34 9.50 -4.66
N ALA A 4 -7.80 10.66 -5.02
CA ALA A 4 -8.05 11.91 -4.31
C ALA A 4 -9.53 12.30 -4.33
N ILE A 5 -10.16 12.24 -5.51
CA ILE A 5 -11.60 12.53 -5.68
C ILE A 5 -12.45 11.51 -4.89
N ALA A 6 -12.07 10.23 -4.90
CA ALA A 6 -12.77 9.21 -4.13
C ALA A 6 -12.75 9.49 -2.62
N MET A 7 -11.65 10.03 -2.14
CA MET A 7 -11.43 10.38 -0.73
C MET A 7 -11.94 11.78 -0.35
N GLY A 8 -12.54 12.53 -1.28
CA GLY A 8 -13.07 13.86 -1.02
C GLY A 8 -12.00 14.95 -0.85
N VAL A 9 -10.80 14.72 -1.39
CA VAL A 9 -9.73 15.74 -1.37
C VAL A 9 -10.11 16.90 -2.28
N ASP A 10 -10.04 18.12 -1.75
CA ASP A 10 -10.27 19.33 -2.54
C ASP A 10 -9.07 19.58 -3.46
N LEU A 11 -9.28 19.33 -4.75
CA LEU A 11 -8.25 19.49 -5.77
C LEU A 11 -7.97 20.95 -6.18
N ASN A 12 -8.85 21.88 -5.82
CA ASN A 12 -8.66 23.31 -6.15
C ASN A 12 -7.71 24.02 -5.17
N ARG A 13 -7.25 23.32 -4.14
CA ARG A 13 -6.33 23.90 -3.16
C ARG A 13 -4.91 23.98 -3.69
N ASN A 14 -4.31 25.16 -3.55
CA ASN A 14 -2.89 25.39 -3.84
C ASN A 14 -1.95 24.80 -2.76
N ALA A 15 -2.51 24.34 -1.64
CA ALA A 15 -1.75 23.88 -0.47
C ALA A 15 -1.00 22.57 -0.70
N GLY A 16 -1.44 21.76 -1.66
CA GLY A 16 -0.87 20.45 -1.98
C GLY A 16 -1.35 19.34 -1.05
N SER A 17 -1.75 18.22 -1.63
CA SER A 17 -2.15 16.99 -0.92
C SER A 17 -1.32 15.82 -1.39
N MET A 18 -0.90 14.95 -0.46
CA MET A 18 -0.17 13.73 -0.79
C MET A 18 -1.11 12.53 -0.78
N ILE A 19 -1.12 11.81 -1.89
CA ILE A 19 -1.87 10.56 -2.06
C ILE A 19 -0.87 9.43 -2.22
N VAL A 20 -1.07 8.37 -1.45
CA VAL A 20 -0.30 7.11 -1.54
C VAL A 20 -1.27 5.97 -1.83
N ASN A 21 -0.99 5.22 -2.90
CA ASN A 21 -1.77 4.04 -3.25
C ASN A 21 -0.88 2.80 -3.14
N ILE A 22 -1.14 1.94 -2.14
CA ILE A 22 -0.44 0.66 -1.97
C ILE A 22 -1.26 -0.44 -2.65
N GLY A 23 -0.97 -0.65 -3.92
CA GLY A 23 -1.67 -1.60 -4.78
C GLY A 23 -1.19 -3.04 -4.65
N ALA A 24 -1.57 -3.87 -5.62
CA ALA A 24 -1.16 -5.27 -5.68
C ALA A 24 0.28 -5.45 -6.17
N GLN A 25 0.73 -4.66 -7.14
CA GLN A 25 2.05 -4.81 -7.79
C GLN A 25 3.01 -3.67 -7.47
N SER A 26 2.49 -2.53 -7.05
CA SER A 26 3.28 -1.32 -6.87
C SER A 26 2.65 -0.40 -5.83
N THR A 27 3.47 0.47 -5.27
CA THR A 27 3.05 1.63 -4.48
C THR A 27 3.34 2.89 -5.28
N GLN A 28 2.37 3.80 -5.31
CA GLN A 28 2.46 5.10 -5.98
C GLN A 28 2.35 6.21 -4.96
N PHE A 29 3.26 7.17 -5.03
CA PHE A 29 3.26 8.42 -4.28
C PHE A 29 2.93 9.56 -5.25
N SER A 30 2.04 10.45 -4.90
CA SER A 30 1.67 11.59 -5.74
C SER A 30 1.38 12.82 -4.91
N ILE A 31 1.92 13.97 -5.32
CA ILE A 31 1.55 15.28 -4.80
C ILE A 31 0.65 15.96 -5.81
N ILE A 32 -0.50 16.38 -5.35
CA ILE A 32 -1.50 17.10 -6.16
C ILE A 32 -1.63 18.52 -5.61
N THR A 33 -1.50 19.51 -6.48
CA THR A 33 -1.69 20.92 -6.20
C THR A 33 -2.46 21.53 -7.36
N ASP A 34 -3.50 22.30 -7.08
CA ASP A 34 -4.33 22.95 -8.12
C ASP A 34 -4.76 21.94 -9.22
N GLY A 35 -5.24 20.77 -8.80
CA GLY A 35 -5.70 19.69 -9.67
C GLY A 35 -4.62 19.02 -10.55
N LYS A 36 -3.36 19.37 -10.39
CA LYS A 36 -2.25 18.81 -11.17
C LYS A 36 -1.35 17.95 -10.29
N ILE A 37 -0.88 16.84 -10.86
CA ILE A 37 0.17 16.05 -10.24
C ILE A 37 1.50 16.76 -10.51
N ILE A 38 2.10 17.34 -9.47
CA ILE A 38 3.38 18.05 -9.58
C ILE A 38 4.58 17.16 -9.38
N ILE A 39 4.46 16.16 -8.48
CA ILE A 39 5.51 15.18 -8.21
C ILE A 39 4.83 13.81 -8.12
N ALA A 40 5.39 12.81 -8.76
CA ALA A 40 4.95 11.43 -8.62
C ALA A 40 6.13 10.45 -8.64
N LYS A 41 6.02 9.39 -7.85
CA LYS A 41 6.96 8.27 -7.82
C LYS A 41 6.20 6.97 -7.75
N LYS A 42 6.68 5.96 -8.46
CA LYS A 42 6.15 4.59 -8.41
C LYS A 42 7.28 3.64 -8.05
N ILE A 43 7.05 2.76 -7.08
CA ILE A 43 7.97 1.68 -6.71
C ILE A 43 7.31 0.32 -6.96
N PRO A 44 8.08 -0.73 -7.35
CA PRO A 44 7.55 -2.05 -7.68
C PRO A 44 7.30 -2.90 -6.42
N ILE A 45 6.79 -2.29 -5.35
CA ILE A 45 6.48 -2.93 -4.07
C ILE A 45 4.99 -2.79 -3.79
N GLY A 46 4.34 -3.93 -3.57
CA GLY A 46 2.91 -4.00 -3.29
C GLY A 46 2.50 -5.33 -2.68
N GLY A 47 1.21 -5.62 -2.70
CA GLY A 47 0.65 -6.81 -2.07
C GLY A 47 1.17 -8.14 -2.61
N ARG A 48 1.69 -8.18 -3.86
CA ARG A 48 2.30 -9.39 -4.45
C ARG A 48 3.65 -9.68 -3.82
N GLN A 49 4.52 -8.67 -3.71
CA GLN A 49 5.82 -8.79 -3.06
C GLN A 49 5.68 -9.20 -1.59
N MET A 50 4.66 -8.67 -0.89
CA MET A 50 4.34 -9.12 0.48
C MET A 50 3.97 -10.62 0.53
N ASN A 51 3.22 -11.14 -0.46
CA ASN A 51 2.90 -12.57 -0.51
C ASN A 51 4.15 -13.42 -0.73
N GLU A 52 5.05 -13.00 -1.62
CA GLU A 52 6.32 -13.66 -1.92
C GLU A 52 7.27 -13.63 -0.72
N ALA A 53 7.35 -12.49 -0.03
CA ALA A 53 8.13 -12.34 1.20
C ALA A 53 7.64 -13.28 2.32
N ILE A 54 6.32 -13.44 2.48
CA ILE A 54 5.75 -14.41 3.42
C ILE A 54 6.17 -15.84 3.06
N CYS A 55 6.08 -16.21 1.78
CA CYS A 55 6.53 -17.53 1.32
C CYS A 55 8.02 -17.76 1.61
N SER A 56 8.85 -16.74 1.39
CA SER A 56 10.27 -16.76 1.67
C SER A 56 10.57 -16.93 3.16
N GLU A 57 9.87 -16.18 4.04
CA GLU A 57 10.05 -16.31 5.50
C GLU A 57 9.62 -17.68 6.01
N ILE A 58 8.53 -18.27 5.49
CA ILE A 58 8.10 -19.63 5.82
C ILE A 58 9.13 -20.64 5.37
N ARG A 59 9.67 -20.51 4.15
CA ARG A 59 10.74 -21.40 3.65
C ARG A 59 11.98 -21.33 4.52
N LYS A 60 12.40 -20.14 4.93
CA LYS A 60 13.60 -19.95 5.78
C LYS A 60 13.43 -20.58 7.16
N ARG A 61 12.25 -20.44 7.80
CA ARG A 61 12.05 -20.82 9.20
C ARG A 61 11.58 -22.26 9.38
N TYR A 62 10.78 -22.75 8.45
CA TYR A 62 10.15 -24.07 8.54
C TYR A 62 10.66 -25.06 7.51
N ASN A 63 11.55 -24.61 6.60
CA ASN A 63 11.97 -25.39 5.43
C ASN A 63 10.77 -25.92 4.62
N LEU A 64 9.68 -25.15 4.57
CA LEU A 64 8.43 -25.50 3.93
C LEU A 64 8.19 -24.57 2.72
N GLN A 65 8.05 -25.16 1.54
CA GLN A 65 7.72 -24.42 0.34
C GLN A 65 6.21 -24.34 0.16
N ILE A 66 5.66 -23.12 0.11
CA ILE A 66 4.24 -22.83 -0.16
C ILE A 66 4.09 -21.96 -1.38
N GLY A 67 2.93 -22.05 -2.03
CA GLY A 67 2.60 -21.17 -3.17
C GLY A 67 2.20 -19.76 -2.72
N THR A 68 2.39 -18.77 -3.61
CA THR A 68 2.03 -17.35 -3.38
C THR A 68 0.55 -17.13 -3.07
N ARG A 69 -0.33 -18.01 -3.58
CA ARG A 69 -1.77 -18.00 -3.24
C ARG A 69 -2.00 -18.33 -1.77
N THR A 70 -1.25 -19.27 -1.21
CA THR A 70 -1.26 -19.60 0.24
C THR A 70 -0.70 -18.43 1.04
N GLY A 71 0.43 -17.84 0.62
CA GLY A 71 0.98 -16.62 1.22
C GLY A 71 -0.03 -15.46 1.26
N LYS A 72 -0.80 -15.25 0.17
CA LYS A 72 -1.89 -14.27 0.13
C LYS A 72 -2.99 -14.59 1.16
N ARG A 73 -3.41 -15.85 1.29
CA ARG A 73 -4.42 -16.27 2.28
C ARG A 73 -3.93 -16.02 3.71
N LEU A 74 -2.69 -16.34 4.01
CA LEU A 74 -2.06 -16.09 5.31
C LEU A 74 -1.99 -14.58 5.62
N LYS A 75 -1.58 -13.76 4.64
CA LYS A 75 -1.59 -12.30 4.76
C LYS A 75 -2.96 -11.75 5.14
N ILE A 76 -4.01 -12.19 4.45
CA ILE A 76 -5.40 -11.73 4.72
C ILE A 76 -5.88 -12.20 6.09
N ALA A 77 -5.54 -13.43 6.49
CA ALA A 77 -6.04 -14.03 7.72
C ALA A 77 -5.30 -13.56 8.98
N MET A 78 -3.99 -13.32 8.90
CA MET A 78 -3.13 -13.10 10.07
C MET A 78 -2.23 -11.86 9.95
N GLY A 79 -2.17 -11.22 8.77
CA GLY A 79 -1.31 -10.05 8.54
C GLY A 79 -1.78 -8.85 9.36
N ARG A 80 -0.88 -8.29 10.20
CA ARG A 80 -1.09 -7.07 10.97
C ARG A 80 0.24 -6.48 11.42
N LEU A 81 0.27 -5.17 11.64
CA LEU A 81 1.50 -4.45 11.99
C LEU A 81 1.55 -4.01 13.46
N ASN A 82 0.78 -4.69 14.33
CA ASN A 82 0.93 -4.58 15.77
C ASN A 82 1.16 -5.97 16.38
N ASP A 83 1.84 -6.01 17.53
CA ASP A 83 2.36 -7.26 18.12
C ASP A 83 1.36 -7.97 19.07
N GLN A 84 0.05 -7.65 19.01
CA GLN A 84 -0.89 -8.01 20.09
C GLN A 84 -1.66 -9.33 19.92
N ARG A 85 -1.58 -10.06 18.81
CA ARG A 85 -2.28 -11.36 18.66
C ARG A 85 -1.34 -12.46 18.21
N ARG A 86 -1.30 -13.56 19.01
CA ARG A 86 -0.61 -14.80 18.69
C ARG A 86 -1.54 -15.73 17.92
N GLU A 87 -1.79 -15.43 16.66
CA GLU A 87 -2.53 -16.33 15.77
C GLU A 87 -1.58 -17.30 15.10
N ALA A 88 -2.05 -18.52 14.87
CA ALA A 88 -1.34 -19.54 14.10
C ALA A 88 -2.31 -20.27 13.18
N ARG A 89 -1.85 -20.70 12.02
CA ARG A 89 -2.65 -21.46 11.06
C ARG A 89 -1.92 -22.65 10.50
N LYS A 90 -2.64 -23.76 10.37
CA LYS A 90 -2.16 -24.97 9.72
C LYS A 90 -2.12 -24.77 8.20
N VAL A 91 -0.99 -25.15 7.60
CA VAL A 91 -0.73 -24.97 6.17
C VAL A 91 -0.08 -26.24 5.64
N VAL A 92 -0.46 -26.66 4.45
CA VAL A 92 0.19 -27.73 3.70
C VAL A 92 1.15 -27.10 2.69
N GLY A 93 2.36 -27.62 2.63
CA GLY A 93 3.39 -27.24 1.68
C GLY A 93 4.26 -28.44 1.32
N ILE A 94 5.30 -28.18 0.54
CA ILE A 94 6.32 -29.19 0.19
C ILE A 94 7.51 -29.01 1.14
N ASP A 95 7.89 -30.08 1.81
CA ASP A 95 9.09 -30.12 2.63
C ASP A 95 10.33 -29.96 1.77
N GLY A 96 11.22 -29.04 2.14
CA GLY A 96 12.39 -28.69 1.35
C GLY A 96 13.50 -29.73 1.34
N ILE A 97 13.43 -30.75 2.22
CA ILE A 97 14.40 -31.84 2.30
C ILE A 97 13.87 -33.10 1.59
N SER A 98 12.69 -33.56 2.01
CA SER A 98 12.10 -34.80 1.50
C SER A 98 11.40 -34.63 0.15
N GLY A 99 11.02 -33.40 -0.22
CA GLY A 99 10.19 -33.14 -1.39
C GLY A 99 8.74 -33.61 -1.27
N LEU A 100 8.33 -34.11 -0.11
CA LEU A 100 6.98 -34.61 0.11
C LEU A 100 6.05 -33.56 0.72
N PRO A 101 4.73 -33.70 0.53
CA PRO A 101 3.75 -32.84 1.20
C PRO A 101 3.86 -32.97 2.72
N ARG A 102 3.89 -31.83 3.42
CA ARG A 102 3.92 -31.76 4.89
C ARG A 102 2.98 -30.68 5.39
N GLU A 103 2.34 -30.97 6.51
CA GLU A 103 1.58 -29.98 7.26
C GLU A 103 2.48 -29.28 8.30
N GLU A 104 2.27 -27.96 8.46
CA GLU A 104 2.99 -27.17 9.44
C GLU A 104 2.08 -26.08 10.04
N ILE A 105 2.32 -25.73 11.30
CA ILE A 105 1.60 -24.64 11.98
C ILE A 105 2.40 -23.36 11.86
N ILE A 106 1.92 -22.44 11.03
CA ILE A 106 2.58 -21.16 10.77
C ILE A 106 2.11 -20.12 11.77
N SER A 107 3.05 -19.53 12.47
CA SER A 107 2.80 -18.43 13.39
C SER A 107 2.56 -17.11 12.64
N GLY A 108 1.62 -16.29 13.14
CA GLY A 108 1.37 -14.93 12.65
C GLY A 108 2.61 -14.04 12.69
N TYR A 109 3.52 -14.27 13.62
CA TYR A 109 4.81 -13.56 13.69
C TYR A 109 5.63 -13.72 12.39
N VAL A 110 5.67 -14.93 11.81
CA VAL A 110 6.39 -15.18 10.56
C VAL A 110 5.73 -14.48 9.37
N VAL A 111 4.39 -14.48 9.34
CA VAL A 111 3.62 -13.76 8.33
C VAL A 111 3.89 -12.27 8.40
N ASN A 112 3.87 -11.71 9.62
CA ASN A 112 4.14 -10.29 9.85
C ASN A 112 5.57 -9.90 9.50
N ALA A 113 6.57 -10.74 9.79
CA ALA A 113 7.96 -10.50 9.40
C ALA A 113 8.09 -10.33 7.87
N GLY A 114 7.43 -11.18 7.08
CA GLY A 114 7.42 -11.04 5.62
C GLY A 114 6.73 -9.74 5.15
N ILE A 115 5.63 -9.35 5.79
CA ILE A 115 4.93 -8.09 5.47
C ILE A 115 5.80 -6.88 5.84
N MET A 116 6.40 -6.89 7.03
CA MET A 116 7.18 -5.76 7.55
C MET A 116 8.36 -5.42 6.66
N ASN A 117 9.05 -6.39 6.08
CA ASN A 117 10.15 -6.14 5.14
C ASN A 117 9.69 -5.21 4.00
N CYS A 118 8.56 -5.54 3.36
CA CYS A 118 8.02 -4.71 2.27
C CYS A 118 7.50 -3.35 2.76
N VAL A 119 6.86 -3.30 3.93
CA VAL A 119 6.33 -2.04 4.47
C VAL A 119 7.46 -1.11 4.91
N ASN A 120 8.57 -1.64 5.43
CA ASN A 120 9.77 -0.87 5.75
C ASN A 120 10.37 -0.21 4.51
N GLU A 121 10.46 -0.95 3.40
CA GLU A 121 10.92 -0.39 2.12
C GLU A 121 9.98 0.71 1.62
N ILE A 122 8.66 0.49 1.71
CA ILE A 122 7.66 1.53 1.35
C ILE A 122 7.83 2.76 2.24
N ALA A 123 8.01 2.58 3.55
CA ALA A 123 8.19 3.68 4.50
C ALA A 123 9.48 4.48 4.25
N ALA A 124 10.59 3.80 3.97
CA ALA A 124 11.86 4.44 3.63
C ALA A 124 11.77 5.27 2.34
N GLU A 125 11.15 4.69 1.30
CA GLU A 125 10.90 5.38 0.03
C GLU A 125 9.95 6.57 0.17
N MET A 126 8.96 6.45 1.05
CA MET A 126 8.04 7.54 1.38
C MET A 126 8.76 8.68 2.09
N LYS A 127 9.65 8.37 3.06
CA LYS A 127 10.45 9.37 3.75
C LYS A 127 11.36 10.12 2.77
N THR A 128 12.09 9.39 1.91
CA THR A 128 12.91 10.00 0.86
C THR A 128 12.08 10.86 -0.11
N PHE A 129 10.84 10.46 -0.38
CA PHE A 129 9.93 11.25 -1.22
C PHE A 129 9.51 12.54 -0.52
N LEU A 130 9.18 12.48 0.77
CA LEU A 130 8.81 13.66 1.58
C LEU A 130 9.95 14.68 1.69
N GLU A 131 11.20 14.24 1.76
CA GLU A 131 12.39 15.12 1.80
C GLU A 131 12.60 15.96 0.53
N ARG A 132 11.98 15.55 -0.59
CA ARG A 132 12.09 16.24 -1.89
C ARG A 132 10.94 17.21 -2.17
N ILE A 133 10.00 17.31 -1.25
CA ILE A 133 8.82 18.17 -1.42
C ILE A 133 9.17 19.60 -0.98
N PRO A 134 8.70 20.64 -1.71
CA PRO A 134 8.86 22.02 -1.28
C PRO A 134 8.33 22.26 0.15
N PRO A 135 9.02 23.06 0.98
CA PRO A 135 8.68 23.23 2.40
C PRO A 135 7.23 23.66 2.65
N GLN A 136 6.68 24.50 1.81
CA GLN A 136 5.29 24.98 1.92
C GLN A 136 4.29 23.84 1.80
N ILE A 137 4.49 22.93 0.83
CA ILE A 137 3.63 21.77 0.62
C ILE A 137 3.83 20.76 1.74
N SER A 138 5.07 20.54 2.15
CA SER A 138 5.41 19.64 3.27
C SER A 138 4.72 20.08 4.58
N TYR A 139 4.67 21.39 4.85
CA TYR A 139 3.97 21.95 6.01
C TYR A 139 2.46 21.61 5.98
N HIS A 140 1.81 21.74 4.83
CA HIS A 140 0.38 21.39 4.69
C HIS A 140 0.15 19.88 4.86
N ILE A 141 0.99 19.04 4.26
CA ILE A 141 0.91 17.58 4.40
C ILE A 141 1.08 17.16 5.86
N SER A 142 1.99 17.78 6.61
CA SER A 142 2.19 17.47 8.02
C SER A 142 0.97 17.79 8.89
N ARG A 143 0.16 18.78 8.51
CA ARG A 143 -1.07 19.16 9.21
C ARG A 143 -2.30 18.36 8.79
N GLU A 144 -2.47 18.14 7.51
CA GLU A 144 -3.65 17.46 6.96
C GLU A 144 -3.49 15.93 6.95
N GLY A 145 -2.26 15.44 6.95
CA GLY A 145 -1.94 14.04 6.82
C GLY A 145 -1.83 13.57 5.37
N ILE A 146 -1.41 12.33 5.21
CA ILE A 146 -1.25 11.65 3.92
C ILE A 146 -2.48 10.78 3.65
N TYR A 147 -3.05 10.90 2.47
CA TYR A 147 -4.19 10.08 2.06
C TYR A 147 -3.71 8.73 1.54
N LEU A 148 -4.22 7.64 2.14
CA LEU A 148 -3.76 6.28 1.90
C LEU A 148 -4.86 5.42 1.28
N ALA A 149 -4.62 4.91 0.08
CA ALA A 149 -5.53 4.05 -0.67
C ALA A 149 -4.85 2.76 -1.15
N GLY A 150 -5.62 1.86 -1.74
CA GLY A 150 -5.16 0.59 -2.30
C GLY A 150 -5.45 -0.62 -1.42
N GLY A 151 -5.50 -1.79 -2.03
CA GLY A 151 -5.94 -3.03 -1.35
C GLY A 151 -5.00 -3.51 -0.24
N SER A 152 -3.72 -3.15 -0.29
CA SER A 152 -2.76 -3.53 0.75
C SER A 152 -2.92 -2.71 2.04
N THR A 153 -3.64 -1.59 1.99
CA THR A 153 -3.93 -0.77 3.17
C THR A 153 -5.00 -1.40 4.10
N LYS A 154 -5.60 -2.52 3.69
CA LYS A 154 -6.43 -3.36 4.57
C LYS A 154 -5.65 -4.09 5.67
N ILE A 155 -4.33 -4.10 5.60
CA ILE A 155 -3.51 -4.69 6.68
C ILE A 155 -3.71 -3.85 7.94
N PRO A 156 -4.22 -4.44 9.03
CA PRO A 156 -4.48 -3.70 10.26
C PRO A 156 -3.23 -3.00 10.78
N TYR A 157 -3.41 -1.74 11.22
CA TYR A 157 -2.36 -0.87 11.78
C TYR A 157 -1.26 -0.43 10.81
N ILE A 158 -1.47 -0.56 9.49
CA ILE A 158 -0.49 -0.09 8.51
C ILE A 158 -0.32 1.43 8.56
N ASP A 159 -1.40 2.16 8.77
CA ASP A 159 -1.44 3.60 8.95
C ASP A 159 -0.63 4.04 10.17
N ASN A 160 -0.87 3.41 11.33
CA ASN A 160 -0.13 3.66 12.56
C ASN A 160 1.36 3.37 12.39
N TYR A 161 1.69 2.26 11.73
CA TYR A 161 3.06 1.88 11.48
C TYR A 161 3.78 2.89 10.59
N LEU A 162 3.16 3.28 9.47
CA LEU A 162 3.71 4.30 8.57
C LEU A 162 3.82 5.67 9.27
N ALA A 163 2.83 6.04 10.11
CA ALA A 163 2.87 7.27 10.88
C ALA A 163 4.04 7.32 11.87
N SER A 164 4.31 6.21 12.56
CA SER A 164 5.46 6.12 13.48
C SER A 164 6.81 6.26 12.78
N TYR A 165 6.90 5.86 11.51
CA TYR A 165 8.11 5.93 10.71
C TYR A 165 8.34 7.30 10.05
N THR A 166 7.26 7.91 9.55
CA THR A 166 7.32 9.18 8.78
C THR A 166 7.12 10.42 9.63
N GLY A 167 6.51 10.29 10.81
CA GLY A 167 6.10 11.41 11.66
C GLY A 167 4.87 12.16 11.17
N VAL A 168 4.17 11.66 10.14
CA VAL A 168 2.98 12.28 9.56
C VAL A 168 1.78 11.35 9.73
N SER A 169 0.59 11.92 10.02
CA SER A 169 -0.65 11.16 10.14
C SER A 169 -1.17 10.67 8.78
N PHE A 170 -1.99 9.63 8.80
CA PHE A 170 -2.58 9.04 7.59
C PHE A 170 -4.10 9.03 7.65
N ASN A 171 -4.72 9.40 6.52
CA ASN A 171 -6.16 9.34 6.29
C ASN A 171 -6.45 8.11 5.40
N LEU A 172 -6.98 7.05 6.02
CA LEU A 172 -7.23 5.79 5.32
C LEU A 172 -8.50 5.88 4.46
N SER A 173 -8.41 5.47 3.19
CA SER A 173 -9.59 5.36 2.34
C SER A 173 -10.49 4.22 2.80
N PRO A 174 -11.78 4.45 3.09
CA PRO A 174 -12.71 3.38 3.42
C PRO A 174 -13.01 2.48 2.20
N LEU A 175 -12.66 2.94 1.00
CA LEU A 175 -12.88 2.22 -0.25
C LEU A 175 -11.72 1.29 -0.63
N TYR A 176 -10.56 1.42 0.04
CA TYR A 176 -9.37 0.59 -0.19
C TYR A 176 -9.03 0.41 -1.68
N GLU A 177 -9.09 -0.84 -2.19
CA GLU A 177 -8.83 -1.17 -3.60
C GLU A 177 -9.85 -0.61 -4.58
N LYS A 178 -11.02 -0.21 -4.12
CA LYS A 178 -12.08 0.37 -4.94
C LYS A 178 -11.96 1.89 -5.08
N ALA A 179 -11.04 2.54 -4.36
CA ALA A 179 -10.91 3.99 -4.37
C ALA A 179 -10.73 4.55 -5.78
N THR A 180 -9.82 4.00 -6.57
CA THR A 180 -9.57 4.47 -7.94
C THR A 180 -10.81 4.34 -8.83
N VAL A 181 -11.52 3.20 -8.76
CA VAL A 181 -12.73 2.98 -9.58
C VAL A 181 -13.85 3.90 -9.15
N ALA A 182 -14.06 4.09 -7.84
CA ALA A 182 -15.05 5.00 -7.31
C ALA A 182 -14.76 6.46 -7.67
N GLY A 183 -13.49 6.87 -7.69
CA GLY A 183 -13.08 8.19 -8.15
C GLY A 183 -13.32 8.38 -9.65
N LEU A 184 -13.03 7.39 -10.47
CA LEU A 184 -13.33 7.42 -11.91
C LEU A 184 -14.84 7.49 -12.16
N GLU A 185 -15.64 6.73 -11.43
CA GLU A 185 -17.10 6.80 -11.51
C GLU A 185 -17.63 8.21 -11.21
N LYS A 186 -17.11 8.85 -10.15
CA LYS A 186 -17.47 10.24 -9.82
C LYS A 186 -17.11 11.20 -10.98
N ILE A 187 -15.90 11.06 -11.55
CA ILE A 187 -15.46 11.90 -12.68
C ILE A 187 -16.39 11.77 -13.89
N ILE A 188 -16.82 10.54 -14.21
CA ILE A 188 -17.70 10.28 -15.36
C ILE A 188 -19.11 10.84 -15.14
N ARG A 189 -19.62 10.78 -13.91
CA ARG A 189 -20.97 11.24 -13.58
C ARG A 189 -21.09 12.75 -13.38
N ASP A 190 -19.99 13.43 -13.08
CA ASP A 190 -19.96 14.84 -12.76
C ASP A 190 -19.14 15.63 -13.78
N HIS A 191 -19.83 16.44 -14.59
CA HIS A 191 -19.21 17.28 -15.62
C HIS A 191 -18.17 18.27 -15.04
N GLU A 192 -18.37 18.76 -13.83
CA GLU A 192 -17.41 19.63 -13.15
C GLU A 192 -16.08 18.93 -12.87
N LEU A 193 -16.13 17.62 -12.59
CA LEU A 193 -14.95 16.82 -12.34
C LEU A 193 -14.24 16.35 -13.61
N MET A 194 -14.91 16.39 -14.77
CA MET A 194 -14.29 16.01 -16.04
C MET A 194 -13.09 16.88 -16.42
N LYS A 195 -13.02 18.11 -15.92
CA LYS A 195 -11.83 18.99 -16.09
C LYS A 195 -10.54 18.35 -15.54
N TRP A 196 -10.65 17.41 -14.61
CA TRP A 196 -9.51 16.69 -14.01
C TRP A 196 -9.12 15.43 -14.77
N ALA A 197 -9.89 15.00 -15.79
CA ALA A 197 -9.54 13.92 -16.67
C ALA A 197 -8.40 14.38 -17.59
N GLN A 198 -7.19 13.85 -17.39
CA GLN A 198 -6.05 14.18 -18.24
C GLN A 198 -6.09 13.35 -19.54
N PRO A 199 -5.89 13.95 -20.71
CA PRO A 199 -5.79 13.20 -21.94
C PRO A 199 -4.57 12.27 -21.90
N VAL A 200 -4.73 11.06 -22.44
CA VAL A 200 -3.62 10.12 -22.61
C VAL A 200 -2.60 10.79 -23.54
N LYS A 201 -1.40 11.09 -23.01
CA LYS A 201 -0.29 11.50 -23.89
C LYS A 201 0.02 10.35 -24.83
N GLN A 202 -0.37 10.48 -26.10
CA GLN A 202 0.11 9.56 -27.13
C GLN A 202 1.64 9.64 -27.12
N ARG A 203 2.30 8.52 -26.78
CA ARG A 203 3.72 8.38 -27.08
C ARG A 203 3.81 8.42 -28.60
N LYS A 204 4.42 9.46 -29.17
CA LYS A 204 4.91 9.37 -30.54
C LYS A 204 5.91 8.22 -30.57
N LEU A 205 5.56 7.17 -31.33
CA LEU A 205 6.44 6.08 -31.69
C LEU A 205 7.61 6.62 -32.50
#